data_9dc485d222d9cb989f5d22c2f7b36e1c
#
_entry.id   9dc485d222d9cb989f5d22c2f7b36e1c
#
_cell.length_a   1.000
_cell.length_b   1.000
_cell.length_c   1.000
_cell.angle_alpha   90.00
_cell.angle_beta   90.00
_cell.angle_gamma   90.00
#
_symmetry.space_group_name_H-M   'P 1'
#
loop_
_entity.id
_entity.type
_entity.pdbx_description
1 polymer ?
#
loop_
_entity_poly.entity_id
_entity_poly.type
_entity_poly.pdbx_seq_one_letter_code
_entity_poly.pdbx_strand_id
1 'polypeptide(L)'
;LPDSSEKKTPRAVPPKRAAIMLETVLGCKWSLTVYSLIGDGVNRPGAMERAVAGLSAKVLNDCLRRNVELGILERMSFPQIPPRVEYRFTPLGRRFERVLAAVAALQAELE
;
A
#
# COMPACT_ATOMS: atom_id res chain seq x y z
N LEU A 1 16.30 -4.72 34.97
CA LEU A 1 15.76 -4.85 35.18
C LEU A 1 15.49 -5.25 35.40
N PRO A 2 15.34 -5.19 35.46
CA PRO A 2 14.66 -5.50 35.55
C PRO A 2 14.29 -5.92 35.52
N ASP A 3 13.98 -5.95 35.30
CA ASP A 3 13.30 -6.14 35.26
C ASP A 3 13.03 -6.53 34.89
N SER A 4 13.07 -6.72 34.86
CA SER A 4 12.43 -6.95 34.58
C SER A 4 12.01 -7.18 34.34
N SER A 5 12.00 -7.29 34.51
CA SER A 5 11.36 -7.29 34.31
C SER A 5 11.16 -7.02 33.97
N GLU A 6 11.54 -6.86 34.45
CA GLU A 6 11.24 -6.42 34.01
C GLU A 6 10.85 -6.31 33.29
N LYS A 7 10.93 -6.23 33.50
CA LYS A 7 10.12 -6.17 32.61
C LYS A 7 10.48 -5.78 31.42
N LYS A 8 10.43 -6.43 30.84
CA LYS A 8 10.82 -6.04 29.63
C LYS A 8 9.71 -5.42 28.92
N THR A 9 9.92 -4.28 28.48
CA THR A 9 8.85 -3.70 27.75
C THR A 9 8.92 -4.16 26.32
N PRO A 10 7.77 -4.30 25.71
CA PRO A 10 7.70 -4.76 24.33
C PRO A 10 8.05 -3.69 23.30
N ARG A 11 8.40 -2.51 23.73
CA ARG A 11 8.61 -1.43 22.78
C ARG A 11 9.81 -1.64 21.86
N ALA A 12 10.67 -2.56 22.18
CA ALA A 12 11.78 -2.89 21.30
C ALA A 12 11.31 -3.65 20.07
N VAL A 13 10.05 -4.11 20.09
CA VAL A 13 9.48 -4.86 18.97
C VAL A 13 8.54 -3.94 18.22
N PRO A 14 8.73 -3.78 16.90
CA PRO A 14 7.82 -2.94 16.11
C PRO A 14 6.39 -3.44 16.22
N PRO A 15 5.39 -2.58 16.10
CA PRO A 15 4.02 -3.02 16.07
C PRO A 15 3.84 -4.08 15.01
N LYS A 16 3.21 -5.18 15.39
CA LYS A 16 3.06 -6.32 14.52
C LYS A 16 2.35 -5.96 13.21
N ARG A 17 1.32 -5.14 13.33
CA ARG A 17 0.54 -4.75 12.17
C ARG A 17 1.38 -3.99 11.13
N ALA A 18 2.20 -3.05 11.60
CA ALA A 18 3.04 -2.26 10.70
C ALA A 18 4.06 -3.16 9.98
N ALA A 19 4.64 -4.11 10.69
CA ALA A 19 5.59 -5.04 10.10
C ALA A 19 4.93 -5.89 9.03
N ILE A 20 3.73 -6.40 9.31
CA ILE A 20 2.99 -7.20 8.34
C ILE A 20 2.64 -6.39 7.11
N MET A 21 2.20 -5.14 7.30
CA MET A 21 1.90 -4.26 6.19
C MET A 21 3.13 -4.06 5.29
N LEU A 22 4.26 -3.80 5.89
CA LEU A 22 5.48 -3.56 5.14
C LEU A 22 5.91 -4.81 4.37
N GLU A 23 5.90 -5.96 5.00
CA GLU A 23 6.25 -7.22 4.36
C GLU A 23 5.31 -7.53 3.20
N THR A 24 4.01 -7.35 3.40
CA THR A 24 3.02 -7.64 2.38
C THR A 24 3.19 -6.75 1.16
N VAL A 25 3.38 -5.45 1.40
CA VAL A 25 3.51 -4.48 0.31
C VAL A 25 4.80 -4.71 -0.46
N LEU A 26 5.92 -4.91 0.24
CA LEU A 26 7.20 -5.14 -0.43
C LEU A 26 7.22 -6.48 -1.16
N GLY A 27 6.44 -7.45 -0.70
CA GLY A 27 6.32 -8.74 -1.37
C GLY A 27 5.36 -8.73 -2.56
N CYS A 28 4.63 -7.64 -2.76
CA CYS A 28 3.68 -7.53 -3.86
C CYS A 28 4.30 -6.70 -4.98
N LYS A 29 4.56 -7.36 -6.09
CA LYS A 29 5.27 -6.75 -7.22
C LYS A 29 4.67 -5.41 -7.67
N TRP A 30 3.35 -5.28 -7.61
CA TRP A 30 2.66 -4.15 -8.22
C TRP A 30 2.20 -3.07 -7.25
N SER A 31 2.37 -3.25 -5.93
CA SER A 31 1.86 -2.26 -4.96
C SER A 31 2.47 -0.88 -5.16
N LEU A 32 3.79 -0.80 -5.33
CA LEU A 32 4.44 0.49 -5.50
C LEU A 32 4.00 1.17 -6.80
N THR A 33 3.80 0.37 -7.86
CA THR A 33 3.29 0.89 -9.13
C THR A 33 1.88 1.47 -8.96
N VAL A 34 1.01 0.76 -8.26
CA VAL A 34 -0.35 1.22 -8.00
C VAL A 34 -0.34 2.52 -7.21
N TYR A 35 0.51 2.63 -6.20
CA TYR A 35 0.60 3.86 -5.41
C TYR A 35 1.05 5.04 -6.27
N SER A 36 2.01 4.81 -7.14
CA SER A 36 2.48 5.85 -8.06
C SER A 36 1.36 6.30 -9.00
N LEU A 37 0.60 5.36 -9.54
CA LEU A 37 -0.52 5.67 -10.42
C LEU A 37 -1.57 6.52 -9.69
N ILE A 38 -1.93 6.13 -8.47
CA ILE A 38 -2.91 6.89 -7.68
C ILE A 38 -2.39 8.29 -7.40
N GLY A 39 -1.11 8.40 -7.08
CA GLY A 39 -0.48 9.70 -6.86
C GLY A 39 -0.53 10.62 -8.09
N ASP A 40 -0.52 10.03 -9.27
CA ASP A 40 -0.60 10.76 -10.53
C ASP A 40 -2.03 10.97 -11.02
N GLY A 41 -3.02 10.58 -10.21
CA GLY A 41 -4.43 10.76 -10.56
C GLY A 41 -5.02 9.62 -11.36
N VAL A 42 -4.27 8.54 -11.58
CA VAL A 42 -4.76 7.35 -12.29
C VAL A 42 -5.30 6.40 -11.22
N ASN A 43 -6.57 6.57 -10.88
CA ASN A 43 -7.15 5.91 -9.71
C ASN A 43 -8.30 4.96 -10.02
N ARG A 44 -8.54 4.65 -11.30
CA ARG A 44 -9.56 3.69 -11.73
C ARG A 44 -8.89 2.44 -12.28
N PRO A 45 -9.39 1.24 -11.95
CA PRO A 45 -8.75 0.00 -12.40
C PRO A 45 -8.52 -0.08 -13.91
N GLY A 46 -9.51 0.29 -14.72
CA GLY A 46 -9.34 0.24 -16.17
C GLY A 46 -8.25 1.16 -16.67
N ALA A 47 -8.16 2.37 -16.09
CA ALA A 47 -7.13 3.32 -16.46
C ALA A 47 -5.75 2.81 -16.02
N MET A 48 -5.66 2.17 -14.86
CA MET A 48 -4.42 1.58 -14.38
C MET A 48 -3.92 0.49 -15.33
N GLU A 49 -4.82 -0.39 -15.78
CA GLU A 49 -4.46 -1.45 -16.72
C GLU A 49 -3.91 -0.89 -18.02
N ARG A 50 -4.51 0.19 -18.51
CA ARG A 50 -4.06 0.82 -19.75
C ARG A 50 -2.74 1.55 -19.59
N ALA A 51 -2.42 1.98 -18.38
CA ALA A 51 -1.22 2.77 -18.11
C ALA A 51 0.04 1.92 -17.98
N VAL A 52 -0.10 0.63 -17.67
CA VAL A 52 1.05 -0.21 -17.34
C VAL A 52 1.01 -1.52 -18.11
N ALA A 53 2.02 -1.72 -18.94
CA ALA A 53 2.14 -2.97 -19.70
C ALA A 53 2.39 -4.13 -18.72
N GLY A 54 1.75 -5.25 -18.98
CA GLY A 54 1.97 -6.46 -18.18
C GLY A 54 1.11 -6.55 -16.92
N LEU A 55 0.30 -5.53 -16.63
CA LEU A 55 -0.57 -5.54 -15.47
C LEU A 55 -1.95 -6.04 -15.89
N SER A 56 -2.26 -7.28 -15.55
CA SER A 56 -3.54 -7.87 -15.90
C SER A 56 -4.62 -7.45 -14.91
N ALA A 57 -5.88 -7.54 -15.34
CA ALA A 57 -7.02 -7.22 -14.48
C ALA A 57 -7.01 -8.05 -13.20
N LYS A 58 -6.71 -9.34 -13.31
CA LYS A 58 -6.72 -10.23 -12.15
C LYS A 58 -5.64 -9.83 -11.14
N VAL A 59 -4.43 -9.60 -11.60
CA VAL A 59 -3.32 -9.22 -10.73
C VAL A 59 -3.58 -7.87 -10.09
N LEU A 60 -4.08 -6.91 -10.88
CA LEU A 60 -4.41 -5.59 -10.35
C LEU A 60 -5.49 -5.67 -9.27
N ASN A 61 -6.57 -6.40 -9.54
CA ASN A 61 -7.67 -6.49 -8.59
C ASN A 61 -7.24 -7.19 -7.30
N ASP A 62 -6.39 -8.21 -7.39
CA ASP A 62 -5.84 -8.86 -6.21
C ASP A 62 -4.99 -7.89 -5.39
N CYS A 63 -4.18 -7.09 -6.05
CA CYS A 63 -3.34 -6.09 -5.40
C CYS A 63 -4.20 -5.02 -4.70
N LEU A 64 -5.20 -4.50 -5.41
CA LEU A 64 -6.10 -3.48 -4.85
C LEU A 64 -6.85 -4.02 -3.64
N ARG A 65 -7.40 -5.23 -3.74
CA ARG A 65 -8.14 -5.83 -2.63
C ARG A 65 -7.24 -5.99 -1.40
N ARG A 66 -6.02 -6.47 -1.59
CA ARG A 66 -5.09 -6.66 -0.48
C ARG A 66 -4.77 -5.34 0.19
N ASN A 67 -4.58 -4.28 -0.57
CA ASN A 67 -4.29 -2.97 -0.02
C ASN A 67 -5.49 -2.37 0.71
N VAL A 68 -6.70 -2.68 0.28
CA VAL A 68 -7.91 -2.29 1.02
C VAL A 68 -7.97 -3.04 2.34
N GLU A 69 -7.69 -4.34 2.32
CA GLU A 69 -7.69 -5.15 3.54
C GLU A 69 -6.66 -4.66 4.56
N LEU A 70 -5.53 -4.19 4.09
CA LEU A 70 -4.49 -3.63 4.96
C LEU A 70 -4.85 -2.24 5.49
N GLY A 71 -5.87 -1.60 4.94
CA GLY A 71 -6.26 -0.26 5.35
C GLY A 71 -5.46 0.85 4.68
N ILE A 72 -4.68 0.52 3.66
CA ILE A 72 -3.86 1.50 2.93
C ILE A 72 -4.68 2.24 1.89
N LEU A 73 -5.56 1.52 1.19
CA LEU A 73 -6.44 2.08 0.18
C LEU A 73 -7.89 1.93 0.61
N GLU A 74 -8.75 2.79 0.08
CA GLU A 74 -10.18 2.62 0.19
C GLU A 74 -10.79 2.67 -1.20
N ARG A 75 -11.84 1.87 -1.36
CA ARG A 75 -12.55 1.74 -2.62
C ARG A 75 -13.78 2.64 -2.59
N MET A 76 -13.89 3.51 -3.59
CA MET A 76 -15.03 4.43 -3.73
C MET A 76 -15.86 3.96 -4.91
N SER A 77 -17.14 3.69 -4.64
CA SER A 77 -18.06 3.25 -5.67
C SER A 77 -19.08 4.34 -5.94
N PHE A 78 -19.30 4.67 -7.20
CA PHE A 78 -20.22 5.73 -7.61
C PHE A 78 -21.38 5.13 -8.38
N PRO A 79 -22.64 5.37 -7.93
CA PRO A 79 -23.83 4.77 -8.57
C PRO A 79 -24.20 5.54 -9.84
N GLN A 80 -23.52 5.21 -10.91
CA GLN A 80 -23.80 5.79 -12.22
C GLN A 80 -23.70 4.70 -13.28
N ILE A 81 -24.05 5.03 -14.51
CA ILE A 81 -24.02 4.07 -15.62
C ILE A 81 -23.09 4.63 -16.69
N PRO A 82 -22.00 3.95 -17.03
CA PRO A 82 -21.53 2.71 -16.39
C PRO A 82 -21.03 2.97 -14.97
N PRO A 83 -21.00 1.96 -14.11
CA PRO A 83 -20.51 2.13 -12.73
C PRO A 83 -19.09 2.62 -12.73
N ARG A 84 -18.78 3.49 -11.76
CA ARG A 84 -17.44 4.03 -11.60
C ARG A 84 -16.88 3.60 -10.26
N VAL A 85 -15.66 3.08 -10.27
CA VAL A 85 -14.93 2.70 -9.07
C VAL A 85 -13.59 3.42 -9.09
N GLU A 86 -13.25 4.04 -7.96
CA GLU A 86 -11.98 4.72 -7.77
C GLU A 86 -11.34 4.24 -6.48
N TYR A 87 -10.03 4.29 -6.43
CA TYR A 87 -9.27 3.95 -5.23
C TYR A 87 -8.48 5.16 -4.78
N ARG A 88 -8.36 5.34 -3.47
CA ARG A 88 -7.58 6.44 -2.93
C ARG A 88 -6.91 5.99 -1.64
N PHE A 89 -5.88 6.72 -1.23
CA PHE A 89 -5.22 6.45 0.03
C PHE A 89 -6.13 6.83 1.20
N THR A 90 -6.13 5.96 2.22
CA THR A 90 -6.70 6.32 3.52
C THR A 90 -5.69 7.23 4.23
N PRO A 91 -6.07 7.90 5.34
CA PRO A 91 -5.10 8.63 6.15
C PRO A 91 -3.93 7.76 6.61
N LEU A 92 -4.20 6.51 6.98
CA LEU A 92 -3.15 5.55 7.33
C LEU A 92 -2.27 5.27 6.10
N GLY A 93 -2.90 5.09 4.94
CA GLY A 93 -2.17 4.81 3.71
C GLY A 93 -1.24 5.94 3.32
N ARG A 94 -1.64 7.18 3.54
CA ARG A 94 -0.76 8.32 3.25
C ARG A 94 0.47 8.33 4.14
N ARG A 95 0.31 7.95 5.41
CA ARG A 95 1.45 7.84 6.31
C ARG A 95 2.35 6.69 5.92
N PHE A 96 1.76 5.58 5.52
CA PHE A 96 2.51 4.41 5.07
C PHE A 96 3.30 4.73 3.80
N GLU A 97 2.71 5.50 2.90
CA GLU A 97 3.39 5.93 1.68
C GLU A 97 4.67 6.71 1.97
N ARG A 98 4.68 7.51 3.04
CA ARG A 98 5.88 8.24 3.44
C ARG A 98 7.00 7.30 3.87
N VAL A 99 6.64 6.20 4.53
CA VAL A 99 7.63 5.20 4.91
C VAL A 99 8.24 4.58 3.66
N LEU A 100 7.40 4.27 2.68
CA LEU A 100 7.87 3.70 1.43
C LEU A 100 8.72 4.68 0.63
N ALA A 101 8.41 5.96 0.68
CA ALA A 101 9.23 6.98 0.02
C ALA A 101 10.63 7.01 0.62
N ALA A 102 10.73 6.85 1.93
CA ALA A 102 12.03 6.78 2.60
C ALA A 102 12.80 5.53 2.18
N VAL A 103 12.11 4.40 2.04
CA VAL A 103 12.73 3.17 1.57
C VAL A 103 13.23 3.34 0.14
N ALA A 104 12.44 3.99 -0.72
CA ALA A 104 12.83 4.22 -2.10
C ALA A 104 14.04 5.13 -2.20
N ALA A 105 14.10 6.16 -1.36
CA ALA A 105 15.26 7.06 -1.32
C ALA A 105 16.51 6.32 -0.89
N LEU A 106 16.39 5.46 0.10
CA LEU A 106 17.52 4.64 0.54
C LEU A 106 17.97 3.69 -0.56
N GLN A 107 17.02 3.07 -1.25
CA GLN A 107 17.32 2.17 -2.36
C GLN A 107 18.13 2.88 -3.44
N ALA A 108 17.76 4.12 -3.76
CA ALA A 108 18.48 4.89 -4.77
C ALA A 108 19.93 5.14 -4.35
N GLU A 109 20.19 5.33 -3.05
CA GLU A 109 21.55 5.52 -2.55
C GLU A 109 22.40 4.25 -2.66
N LEU A 110 21.77 3.09 -2.63
CA LEU A 110 22.48 1.83 -2.64
C LEU A 110 22.79 1.35 -4.06
N GLU A 111 22.18 1.96 -5.05
CA GLU A 111 22.42 1.64 -6.45
C GLU A 111 23.41 2.62 -7.06
#